data_e771d4298e644c56b57d64068d39fb8f
#
_entry.id   e771d4298e644c56b57d64068d39fb8f
#
_cell.length_a   1.000
_cell.length_b   1.000
_cell.length_c   1.000
_cell.angle_alpha   90.00
_cell.angle_beta   90.00
_cell.angle_gamma   90.00
#
_symmetry.space_group_name_H-M   'P 1'
#
loop_
_entity.id
_entity.type
_entity.pdbx_description
1 polymer ?
#
loop_
_entity_poly.entity_id
_entity_poly.type
_entity_poly.pdbx_seq_one_letter_code
_entity_poly.pdbx_strand_id
1 'polypeptide(L)'
;VALTIAGSDSGGAAGIAADLGTFQAHGVYGTLAVTALTAQDTKGVHGVHACPADFVRDQIMAVLGDLPVRATKTGMLATVEIVEMVTGLAAEDELPSLVVDPVMVASSGDPLLAGDGVGAYRRLIAHAFVVTPNLPEASLLVGGDISDLNAMTEAARAIGELGPAVVVVKGGHLLLHGGPAEEATDVVYDGNAVTVLRAGAVASGNVHGSGCTLSAAIAALLARGVGPVEAIVGAKDFVSRAIAGSAAWQLGQGHGPLDRLHVHAACSAADDTSRTDKTSRT
;
A
#
# COMPACT_ATOMS: atom_id res chain seq x y z
N VAL A 1 17.43 -4.00 2.15
CA VAL A 1 16.48 -5.02 1.72
C VAL A 1 15.15 -4.78 2.39
N ALA A 2 14.05 -4.93 1.66
CA ALA A 2 12.69 -4.94 2.19
C ALA A 2 11.98 -6.24 1.80
N LEU A 3 11.10 -6.73 2.67
CA LEU A 3 10.27 -7.91 2.44
C LEU A 3 8.81 -7.49 2.28
N THR A 4 8.12 -7.96 1.23
CA THR A 4 6.66 -7.91 1.16
C THR A 4 6.05 -9.29 1.39
N ILE A 5 5.02 -9.35 2.22
CA ILE A 5 4.20 -10.54 2.49
C ILE A 5 2.80 -10.21 1.97
N ALA A 6 2.48 -10.64 0.75
CA ALA A 6 1.24 -10.22 0.10
C ALA A 6 0.81 -11.19 -1.01
N GLY A 7 -0.43 -11.04 -1.45
CA GLY A 7 -0.96 -11.70 -2.64
C GLY A 7 -0.41 -11.10 -3.94
N SER A 8 -0.48 -11.87 -5.02
CA SER A 8 -0.19 -11.39 -6.36
C SER A 8 -1.36 -10.57 -6.92
N ASP A 9 -1.07 -9.82 -7.97
CA ASP A 9 -2.05 -9.26 -8.91
C ASP A 9 -1.57 -9.59 -10.31
N SER A 10 -2.32 -10.43 -11.04
CA SER A 10 -1.94 -10.83 -12.41
C SER A 10 -1.97 -9.66 -13.40
N GLY A 11 -2.74 -8.59 -13.09
CA GLY A 11 -2.73 -7.32 -13.83
C GLY A 11 -1.50 -6.44 -13.55
N GLY A 12 -0.73 -6.75 -12.49
CA GLY A 12 0.52 -6.06 -12.14
C GLY A 12 0.35 -4.69 -11.49
N ALA A 13 -0.89 -4.26 -11.21
CA ALA A 13 -1.16 -2.94 -10.68
C ALA A 13 -1.08 -2.85 -9.15
N ALA A 14 -1.33 -3.95 -8.44
CA ALA A 14 -1.36 -4.04 -6.98
C ALA A 14 -0.52 -5.21 -6.46
N GLY A 15 -0.66 -5.56 -5.16
CA GLY A 15 -0.01 -6.69 -4.53
C GLY A 15 1.51 -6.67 -4.66
N ILE A 16 2.12 -7.86 -4.67
CA ILE A 16 3.58 -8.00 -4.74
C ILE A 16 4.23 -7.30 -5.94
N ALA A 17 3.53 -7.20 -7.07
CA ALA A 17 4.04 -6.50 -8.26
C ALA A 17 4.18 -4.99 -7.99
N ALA A 18 3.18 -4.38 -7.36
CA ALA A 18 3.23 -2.99 -6.94
C ALA A 18 4.33 -2.75 -5.90
N ASP A 19 4.45 -3.66 -4.93
CA ASP A 19 5.40 -3.55 -3.83
C ASP A 19 6.84 -3.61 -4.35
N LEU A 20 7.18 -4.62 -5.16
CA LEU A 20 8.52 -4.77 -5.74
C LEU A 20 8.89 -3.59 -6.65
N GLY A 21 7.96 -3.14 -7.52
CA GLY A 21 8.19 -1.95 -8.36
C GLY A 21 8.43 -0.69 -7.53
N THR A 22 7.71 -0.54 -6.40
CA THR A 22 7.90 0.58 -5.47
C THR A 22 9.24 0.49 -4.73
N PHE A 23 9.64 -0.70 -4.25
CA PHE A 23 10.95 -0.89 -3.63
C PHE A 23 12.08 -0.52 -4.59
N GLN A 24 11.99 -0.99 -5.86
CA GLN A 24 12.97 -0.66 -6.89
C GLN A 24 13.05 0.84 -7.16
N ALA A 25 11.91 1.54 -7.25
CA ALA A 25 11.85 2.99 -7.45
C ALA A 25 12.54 3.77 -6.32
N HIS A 26 12.59 3.20 -5.11
CA HIS A 26 13.30 3.78 -3.96
C HIS A 26 14.74 3.26 -3.79
N GLY A 27 15.27 2.49 -4.76
CA GLY A 27 16.62 1.93 -4.69
C GLY A 27 16.79 0.85 -3.61
N VAL A 28 15.71 0.14 -3.27
CA VAL A 28 15.68 -0.93 -2.26
C VAL A 28 15.55 -2.28 -2.95
N TYR A 29 16.42 -3.22 -2.58
CA TYR A 29 16.26 -4.61 -3.03
C TYR A 29 15.04 -5.22 -2.36
N GLY A 30 14.04 -5.60 -3.19
CA GLY A 30 12.77 -6.16 -2.73
C GLY A 30 12.80 -7.69 -2.75
N THR A 31 12.33 -8.29 -1.65
CA THR A 31 12.05 -9.72 -1.51
C THR A 31 10.56 -9.93 -1.25
N LEU A 32 10.08 -11.15 -1.40
CA LEU A 32 8.66 -11.44 -1.29
C LEU A 32 8.36 -12.78 -0.63
N ALA A 33 7.20 -12.85 0.02
CA ALA A 33 6.50 -14.08 0.39
C ALA A 33 5.06 -13.99 -0.15
N VAL A 34 4.67 -14.96 -0.98
CA VAL A 34 3.37 -14.97 -1.67
C VAL A 34 2.32 -15.60 -0.76
N THR A 35 1.28 -14.85 -0.42
CA THR A 35 0.16 -15.33 0.40
C THR A 35 -0.97 -15.93 -0.42
N ALA A 36 -1.16 -15.44 -1.65
CA ALA A 36 -2.15 -15.95 -2.59
C ALA A 36 -1.79 -15.58 -4.03
N LEU A 37 -2.23 -16.40 -4.96
CA LEU A 37 -2.28 -16.08 -6.38
C LEU A 37 -3.67 -15.58 -6.73
N THR A 38 -3.76 -14.50 -7.52
CA THR A 38 -5.05 -14.00 -8.01
C THR A 38 -5.15 -14.09 -9.53
N ALA A 39 -6.34 -14.38 -10.01
CA ALA A 39 -6.76 -14.07 -11.37
C ALA A 39 -7.46 -12.72 -11.31
N GLN A 40 -6.74 -11.66 -11.68
CA GLN A 40 -7.18 -10.28 -11.49
C GLN A 40 -6.83 -9.44 -12.70
N ASP A 41 -7.70 -8.50 -13.03
CA ASP A 41 -7.52 -7.48 -14.06
C ASP A 41 -7.95 -6.10 -13.55
N THR A 42 -8.06 -5.10 -14.44
CA THR A 42 -8.46 -3.74 -14.07
C THR A 42 -9.92 -3.61 -13.62
N LYS A 43 -10.77 -4.63 -13.84
CA LYS A 43 -12.19 -4.62 -13.47
C LYS A 43 -12.44 -5.27 -12.11
N GLY A 44 -11.56 -6.18 -11.65
CA GLY A 44 -11.72 -6.85 -10.36
C GLY A 44 -10.98 -8.17 -10.23
N VAL A 45 -11.26 -8.85 -9.12
CA VAL A 45 -10.70 -10.15 -8.77
C VAL A 45 -11.66 -11.25 -9.24
N HIS A 46 -11.21 -12.14 -10.13
CA HIS A 46 -12.01 -13.24 -10.69
C HIS A 46 -11.77 -14.58 -9.98
N GLY A 47 -10.65 -14.68 -9.26
CA GLY A 47 -10.31 -15.87 -8.50
C GLY A 47 -9.13 -15.65 -7.57
N VAL A 48 -9.12 -16.36 -6.45
CA VAL A 48 -8.04 -16.32 -5.45
C VAL A 48 -7.67 -17.75 -5.10
N HIS A 49 -6.38 -18.04 -5.12
CA HIS A 49 -5.81 -19.30 -4.63
C HIS A 49 -4.84 -18.99 -3.51
N ALA A 50 -5.28 -19.19 -2.25
CA ALA A 50 -4.46 -18.95 -1.08
C ALA A 50 -3.36 -20.00 -0.97
N CYS A 51 -2.16 -19.56 -0.59
CA CYS A 51 -1.07 -20.46 -0.20
C CYS A 51 -1.34 -21.02 1.21
N PRO A 52 -0.91 -22.25 1.52
CA PRO A 52 -0.93 -22.75 2.88
C PRO A 52 -0.09 -21.87 3.82
N ALA A 53 -0.59 -21.62 5.05
CA ALA A 53 0.07 -20.71 5.99
C ALA A 53 1.49 -21.17 6.39
N ASP A 54 1.70 -22.47 6.51
CA ASP A 54 3.03 -23.07 6.76
C ASP A 54 4.00 -22.78 5.61
N PHE A 55 3.56 -22.89 4.35
CA PHE A 55 4.41 -22.58 3.21
C PHE A 55 4.68 -21.06 3.09
N VAL A 56 3.74 -20.20 3.47
CA VAL A 56 4.01 -18.75 3.56
C VAL A 56 5.08 -18.48 4.62
N ARG A 57 5.00 -19.15 5.77
CA ARG A 57 6.03 -19.08 6.81
C ARG A 57 7.39 -19.51 6.29
N ASP A 58 7.46 -20.62 5.56
CA ASP A 58 8.72 -21.13 4.99
C ASP A 58 9.35 -20.12 4.03
N GLN A 59 8.56 -19.44 3.19
CA GLN A 59 9.04 -18.37 2.32
C GLN A 59 9.63 -17.20 3.14
N ILE A 60 8.93 -16.77 4.19
CA ILE A 60 9.38 -15.68 5.07
C ILE A 60 10.70 -16.05 5.74
N MET A 61 10.78 -17.25 6.33
CA MET A 61 11.96 -17.70 7.07
C MET A 61 13.17 -17.93 6.15
N ALA A 62 12.94 -18.39 4.91
CA ALA A 62 14.01 -18.52 3.91
C ALA A 62 14.64 -17.16 3.57
N VAL A 63 13.81 -16.09 3.48
CA VAL A 63 14.30 -14.74 3.21
C VAL A 63 15.01 -14.14 4.43
N LEU A 64 14.39 -14.23 5.61
CA LEU A 64 14.95 -13.65 6.84
C LEU A 64 16.24 -14.34 7.28
N GLY A 65 16.36 -15.65 7.00
CA GLY A 65 17.55 -16.42 7.37
C GLY A 65 18.78 -16.14 6.51
N ASP A 66 18.61 -15.55 5.31
CA ASP A 66 19.69 -15.31 4.36
C ASP A 66 19.97 -13.82 4.07
N LEU A 67 18.95 -12.99 4.07
CA LEU A 67 19.04 -11.61 3.61
C LEU A 67 18.85 -10.60 4.77
N PRO A 68 19.61 -9.48 4.77
CA PRO A 68 19.53 -8.47 5.82
C PRO A 68 18.29 -7.58 5.62
N VAL A 69 17.11 -8.13 5.85
CA VAL A 69 15.84 -7.40 5.78
C VAL A 69 15.82 -6.32 6.86
N ARG A 70 15.44 -5.09 6.50
CA ARG A 70 15.37 -3.93 7.40
C ARG A 70 13.96 -3.37 7.58
N ALA A 71 13.04 -3.73 6.69
CA ALA A 71 11.63 -3.40 6.82
C ALA A 71 10.79 -4.49 6.16
N THR A 72 9.63 -4.76 6.76
CA THR A 72 8.65 -5.72 6.27
C THR A 72 7.33 -5.00 6.02
N LYS A 73 6.67 -5.34 4.91
CA LYS A 73 5.32 -4.84 4.61
C LYS A 73 4.37 -6.02 4.44
N THR A 74 3.19 -5.96 5.03
CA THR A 74 2.10 -6.87 4.70
C THR A 74 1.08 -6.18 3.80
N GLY A 75 0.56 -6.93 2.81
CA GLY A 75 -0.61 -6.56 2.02
C GLY A 75 -1.76 -7.52 2.25
N MET A 76 -2.42 -7.99 1.18
CA MET A 76 -3.47 -8.99 1.28
C MET A 76 -2.91 -10.32 1.82
N LEU A 77 -3.33 -10.73 3.01
CA LEU A 77 -2.91 -11.98 3.66
C LEU A 77 -3.83 -13.17 3.36
N ALA A 78 -4.95 -12.93 2.67
CA ALA A 78 -5.90 -13.89 2.12
C ALA A 78 -6.69 -14.74 3.13
N THR A 79 -6.08 -15.24 4.20
CA THR A 79 -6.78 -16.08 5.20
C THR A 79 -6.45 -15.67 6.63
N VAL A 80 -7.34 -15.98 7.58
CA VAL A 80 -7.12 -15.71 9.02
C VAL A 80 -5.91 -16.48 9.53
N GLU A 81 -5.68 -17.70 9.05
CA GLU A 81 -4.54 -18.53 9.43
C GLU A 81 -3.22 -17.88 9.05
N ILE A 82 -3.14 -17.23 7.87
CA ILE A 82 -1.94 -16.48 7.46
C ILE A 82 -1.77 -15.24 8.33
N VAL A 83 -2.87 -14.50 8.63
CA VAL A 83 -2.79 -13.33 9.53
C VAL A 83 -2.26 -13.74 10.91
N GLU A 84 -2.77 -14.83 11.49
CA GLU A 84 -2.33 -15.33 12.80
C GLU A 84 -0.86 -15.81 12.77
N MET A 85 -0.45 -16.50 11.71
CA MET A 85 0.95 -16.91 11.52
C MET A 85 1.88 -15.70 11.45
N VAL A 86 1.52 -14.67 10.67
CA VAL A 86 2.30 -13.42 10.61
C VAL A 86 2.29 -12.69 11.94
N THR A 87 1.16 -12.70 12.67
CA THR A 87 1.08 -12.13 14.01
C THR A 87 2.05 -12.82 14.97
N GLY A 88 2.16 -14.15 14.91
CA GLY A 88 3.15 -14.90 15.70
C GLY A 88 4.58 -14.45 15.44
N LEU A 89 4.96 -14.32 14.15
CA LEU A 89 6.30 -13.82 13.79
C LEU A 89 6.54 -12.38 14.23
N ALA A 90 5.51 -11.53 14.14
CA ALA A 90 5.61 -10.15 14.61
C ALA A 90 5.74 -10.05 16.13
N ALA A 91 5.06 -10.91 16.89
CA ALA A 91 5.16 -10.99 18.35
C ALA A 91 6.54 -11.51 18.83
N GLU A 92 7.25 -12.24 17.97
CA GLU A 92 8.62 -12.74 18.20
C GLU A 92 9.69 -11.75 17.70
N ASP A 93 9.29 -10.51 17.28
CA ASP A 93 10.17 -9.47 16.71
C ASP A 93 10.95 -9.90 15.45
N GLU A 94 10.48 -10.93 14.74
CA GLU A 94 11.13 -11.45 13.51
C GLU A 94 10.91 -10.54 12.29
N LEU A 95 9.91 -9.64 12.33
CA LEU A 95 9.52 -8.78 11.21
C LEU A 95 9.96 -7.32 11.43
N PRO A 96 11.17 -6.92 10.97
CA PRO A 96 11.71 -5.59 11.26
C PRO A 96 10.88 -4.48 10.62
N SER A 97 10.67 -3.37 11.34
CA SER A 97 9.94 -2.17 10.91
C SER A 97 8.64 -2.51 10.18
N LEU A 98 7.80 -3.34 10.80
CA LEU A 98 6.60 -3.90 10.19
C LEU A 98 5.57 -2.83 9.79
N VAL A 99 5.30 -2.71 8.49
CA VAL A 99 4.25 -1.87 7.92
C VAL A 99 3.06 -2.75 7.56
N VAL A 100 1.94 -2.58 8.27
CA VAL A 100 0.70 -3.34 8.03
C VAL A 100 -0.25 -2.51 7.17
N ASP A 101 -0.49 -2.95 5.94
CA ASP A 101 -1.62 -2.50 5.12
C ASP A 101 -2.77 -3.50 5.35
N PRO A 102 -3.81 -3.14 6.11
CA PRO A 102 -4.80 -4.12 6.58
C PRO A 102 -5.86 -4.35 5.51
N VAL A 103 -5.45 -4.97 4.39
CA VAL A 103 -6.29 -5.21 3.22
C VAL A 103 -7.36 -6.26 3.56
N MET A 104 -8.56 -5.78 3.92
CA MET A 104 -9.73 -6.61 4.24
C MET A 104 -10.76 -6.64 3.10
N VAL A 105 -10.75 -5.61 2.25
CA VAL A 105 -11.70 -5.43 1.16
C VAL A 105 -10.94 -5.07 -0.11
N ALA A 106 -11.30 -5.70 -1.23
CA ALA A 106 -10.75 -5.34 -2.54
C ALA A 106 -11.20 -3.93 -2.96
N SER A 107 -10.48 -3.29 -3.89
CA SER A 107 -10.91 -2.01 -4.47
C SER A 107 -12.27 -2.09 -5.18
N SER A 108 -12.71 -3.29 -5.56
CA SER A 108 -14.04 -3.60 -6.09
C SER A 108 -15.15 -3.64 -5.03
N GLY A 109 -14.80 -3.62 -3.73
CA GLY A 109 -15.74 -3.78 -2.61
C GLY A 109 -15.93 -5.22 -2.14
N ASP A 110 -15.30 -6.19 -2.79
CA ASP A 110 -15.42 -7.61 -2.39
C ASP A 110 -14.63 -7.88 -1.11
N PRO A 111 -15.19 -8.61 -0.12
CA PRO A 111 -14.47 -9.00 1.07
C PRO A 111 -13.35 -9.99 0.69
N LEU A 112 -12.10 -9.67 1.10
CA LEU A 112 -10.91 -10.49 0.83
C LEU A 112 -10.53 -11.40 2.01
N LEU A 113 -11.22 -11.27 3.13
CA LEU A 113 -10.97 -12.07 4.32
C LEU A 113 -12.31 -12.54 4.92
N ALA A 114 -12.46 -13.85 5.07
CA ALA A 114 -13.65 -14.47 5.68
C ALA A 114 -13.45 -14.67 7.20
N GLY A 115 -14.54 -14.89 7.93
CA GLY A 115 -14.49 -15.16 9.36
C GLY A 115 -14.18 -13.94 10.22
N ASP A 116 -13.44 -14.11 11.33
CA ASP A 116 -13.02 -13.02 12.25
C ASP A 116 -11.79 -12.28 11.70
N GLY A 117 -11.85 -11.81 10.47
CA GLY A 117 -10.73 -11.09 9.85
C GLY A 117 -10.38 -9.79 10.58
N VAL A 118 -11.37 -9.05 11.06
CA VAL A 118 -11.16 -7.80 11.81
C VAL A 118 -10.42 -8.06 13.12
N GLY A 119 -10.86 -9.08 13.87
CA GLY A 119 -10.18 -9.46 15.13
C GLY A 119 -8.75 -9.92 14.90
N ALA A 120 -8.50 -10.72 13.85
CA ALA A 120 -7.16 -11.16 13.49
C ALA A 120 -6.26 -9.95 13.13
N TYR A 121 -6.73 -9.01 12.29
CA TYR A 121 -5.96 -7.81 11.99
C TYR A 121 -5.71 -6.91 13.19
N ARG A 122 -6.68 -6.79 14.13
CA ARG A 122 -6.45 -6.04 15.38
C ARG A 122 -5.29 -6.63 16.19
N ARG A 123 -5.15 -7.96 16.22
CA ARG A 123 -4.00 -8.64 16.87
C ARG A 123 -2.69 -8.36 16.15
N LEU A 124 -2.66 -8.42 14.81
CA LEU A 124 -1.47 -8.11 14.03
C LEU A 124 -1.06 -6.64 14.16
N ILE A 125 -2.02 -5.72 14.12
CA ILE A 125 -1.79 -4.27 14.24
C ILE A 125 -1.11 -3.92 15.57
N ALA A 126 -1.38 -4.66 16.65
CA ALA A 126 -0.73 -4.44 17.95
C ALA A 126 0.80 -4.56 17.91
N HIS A 127 1.36 -5.25 16.90
CA HIS A 127 2.79 -5.44 16.70
C HIS A 127 3.34 -4.60 15.53
N ALA A 128 2.50 -3.78 14.87
CA ALA A 128 2.94 -2.99 13.73
C ALA A 128 3.79 -1.79 14.15
N PHE A 129 4.81 -1.48 13.38
CA PHE A 129 5.49 -0.20 13.48
C PHE A 129 4.68 0.91 12.81
N VAL A 130 4.11 0.64 11.62
CA VAL A 130 3.18 1.55 10.94
C VAL A 130 1.96 0.75 10.47
N VAL A 131 0.76 1.30 10.64
CA VAL A 131 -0.47 0.74 10.06
C VAL A 131 -1.12 1.75 9.12
N THR A 132 -1.61 1.29 7.95
CA THR A 132 -2.10 2.19 6.88
C THR A 132 -3.52 1.85 6.41
N PRO A 133 -4.57 1.87 7.27
CA PRO A 133 -5.93 1.61 6.85
C PRO A 133 -6.48 2.72 5.95
N ASN A 134 -7.29 2.36 4.95
CA ASN A 134 -8.20 3.29 4.28
C ASN A 134 -9.46 3.51 5.14
N LEU A 135 -10.39 4.38 4.71
CA LEU A 135 -11.57 4.71 5.51
C LEU A 135 -12.49 3.52 5.78
N PRO A 136 -12.84 2.66 4.79
CA PRO A 136 -13.59 1.43 5.07
C PRO A 136 -12.88 0.50 6.05
N GLU A 137 -11.57 0.31 5.91
CA GLU A 137 -10.76 -0.52 6.82
C GLU A 137 -10.69 0.08 8.22
N ALA A 138 -10.48 1.39 8.34
CA ALA A 138 -10.49 2.10 9.61
C ALA A 138 -11.86 2.02 10.28
N SER A 139 -12.97 2.19 9.53
CA SER A 139 -14.34 2.04 10.05
C SER A 139 -14.58 0.64 10.62
N LEU A 140 -14.10 -0.42 9.95
CA LEU A 140 -14.17 -1.79 10.46
C LEU A 140 -13.35 -1.97 11.73
N LEU A 141 -12.15 -1.37 11.79
CA LEU A 141 -11.26 -1.48 12.94
C LEU A 141 -11.80 -0.76 14.18
N VAL A 142 -12.48 0.39 14.02
CA VAL A 142 -13.01 1.16 15.16
C VAL A 142 -14.49 0.85 15.46
N GLY A 143 -15.19 0.20 14.52
CA GLY A 143 -16.63 -0.12 14.68
C GLY A 143 -17.55 1.10 14.51
N GLY A 144 -17.16 2.09 13.70
CA GLY A 144 -17.92 3.31 13.48
C GLY A 144 -17.66 3.96 12.11
N ASP A 145 -18.60 4.76 11.63
CA ASP A 145 -18.47 5.48 10.36
C ASP A 145 -17.47 6.65 10.46
N ILE A 146 -16.69 6.83 9.38
CA ILE A 146 -15.71 7.91 9.26
C ILE A 146 -16.13 8.81 8.10
N SER A 147 -16.77 9.95 8.42
CA SER A 147 -17.38 10.83 7.43
C SER A 147 -16.68 12.18 7.25
N ASP A 148 -15.78 12.55 8.18
CA ASP A 148 -15.08 13.83 8.17
C ASP A 148 -13.68 13.74 8.78
N LEU A 149 -12.94 14.84 8.76
CA LEU A 149 -11.57 14.91 9.27
C LEU A 149 -11.50 14.67 10.80
N ASN A 150 -12.52 15.06 11.55
CA ASN A 150 -12.55 14.82 12.99
C ASN A 150 -12.71 13.32 13.26
N ALA A 151 -13.66 12.66 12.57
CA ALA A 151 -13.84 11.22 12.66
C ALA A 151 -12.59 10.44 12.22
N MET A 152 -11.87 10.90 11.18
CA MET A 152 -10.55 10.34 10.79
C MET A 152 -9.52 10.47 11.92
N THR A 153 -9.50 11.63 12.59
CA THR A 153 -8.58 11.88 13.69
C THR A 153 -8.87 10.99 14.90
N GLU A 154 -10.15 10.86 15.27
CA GLU A 154 -10.58 9.96 16.34
C GLU A 154 -10.28 8.50 16.01
N ALA A 155 -10.53 8.07 14.76
CA ALA A 155 -10.21 6.73 14.30
C ALA A 155 -8.69 6.46 14.36
N ALA A 156 -7.85 7.42 13.95
CA ALA A 156 -6.40 7.27 14.03
C ALA A 156 -5.93 7.08 15.49
N ARG A 157 -6.50 7.82 16.44
CA ARG A 157 -6.21 7.66 17.87
C ARG A 157 -6.68 6.31 18.41
N ALA A 158 -7.92 5.93 18.11
CA ALA A 158 -8.49 4.65 18.55
C ALA A 158 -7.72 3.44 18.00
N ILE A 159 -7.24 3.51 16.74
CA ILE A 159 -6.36 2.48 16.18
C ILE A 159 -4.99 2.50 16.87
N GLY A 160 -4.48 3.69 17.23
CA GLY A 160 -3.25 3.84 18.02
C GLY A 160 -3.30 3.14 19.37
N GLU A 161 -4.47 3.07 20.01
CA GLU A 161 -4.68 2.34 21.28
C GLU A 161 -4.54 0.83 21.12
N LEU A 162 -4.57 0.30 19.88
CA LEU A 162 -4.29 -1.13 19.63
C LEU A 162 -2.81 -1.49 19.80
N GLY A 163 -1.89 -0.51 19.72
CA GLY A 163 -0.47 -0.73 19.97
C GLY A 163 0.52 -0.32 18.89
N PRO A 164 0.13 0.00 17.63
CA PRO A 164 1.09 0.38 16.59
C PRO A 164 1.79 1.70 16.96
N ALA A 165 3.07 1.84 16.55
CA ALA A 165 3.81 3.07 16.83
C ALA A 165 3.28 4.27 16.02
N VAL A 166 2.84 4.04 14.77
CA VAL A 166 2.27 5.09 13.91
C VAL A 166 1.06 4.57 13.16
N VAL A 167 0.02 5.40 13.08
CA VAL A 167 -1.22 5.13 12.31
C VAL A 167 -1.33 6.14 11.18
N VAL A 168 -1.65 5.65 9.96
CA VAL A 168 -1.95 6.47 8.80
C VAL A 168 -3.35 6.14 8.30
N VAL A 169 -4.35 6.93 8.62
CA VAL A 169 -5.69 6.79 8.06
C VAL A 169 -5.73 7.47 6.69
N LYS A 170 -5.83 6.67 5.63
CA LYS A 170 -5.86 7.13 4.24
C LYS A 170 -7.25 7.64 3.88
N GLY A 171 -7.41 8.95 3.68
CA GLY A 171 -8.68 9.56 3.26
C GLY A 171 -8.88 9.53 1.74
N GLY A 172 -7.80 9.42 0.97
CA GLY A 172 -7.87 9.38 -0.49
C GLY A 172 -8.58 10.62 -1.05
N HIS A 173 -9.48 10.39 -2.00
CA HIS A 173 -10.32 11.41 -2.63
C HIS A 173 -11.67 11.56 -1.91
N LEU A 174 -11.71 11.29 -0.61
CA LEU A 174 -12.96 11.48 0.12
C LEU A 174 -13.37 12.94 0.00
N LEU A 175 -14.54 13.16 -0.58
CA LEU A 175 -15.28 14.40 -0.42
C LEU A 175 -15.72 14.45 1.04
N LEU A 176 -14.81 14.86 1.93
CA LEU A 176 -15.17 15.23 3.28
C LEU A 176 -16.22 16.32 3.12
N HIS A 177 -17.42 16.15 3.68
CA HIS A 177 -18.48 17.15 3.62
C HIS A 177 -17.92 18.50 4.05
N GLY A 178 -17.73 19.44 3.09
CA GLY A 178 -17.19 20.78 3.30
C GLY A 178 -15.69 20.97 3.06
N GLY A 179 -14.94 19.94 2.63
CA GLY A 179 -13.56 20.11 2.14
C GLY A 179 -13.50 20.46 0.65
N PRO A 180 -12.43 21.12 0.17
CA PRO A 180 -12.26 21.32 -1.26
C PRO A 180 -12.17 19.97 -1.96
N ALA A 181 -12.94 19.78 -3.03
CA ALA A 181 -12.97 18.57 -3.88
C ALA A 181 -11.61 18.28 -4.59
N GLU A 182 -10.60 19.09 -4.31
CA GLU A 182 -9.30 19.12 -4.97
C GLU A 182 -8.16 18.56 -4.11
N GLU A 183 -8.42 18.10 -2.89
CA GLU A 183 -7.38 17.61 -1.97
C GLU A 183 -7.57 16.14 -1.59
N ALA A 184 -6.47 15.38 -1.64
CA ALA A 184 -6.33 14.06 -1.04
C ALA A 184 -5.75 14.22 0.37
N THR A 185 -6.55 13.90 1.40
CA THR A 185 -6.19 14.13 2.81
C THR A 185 -5.96 12.80 3.52
N ASP A 186 -4.83 12.67 4.25
CA ASP A 186 -4.57 11.57 5.17
C ASP A 186 -4.27 12.11 6.57
N VAL A 187 -4.60 11.31 7.59
CA VAL A 187 -4.34 11.62 8.99
C VAL A 187 -3.27 10.68 9.52
N VAL A 188 -2.19 11.25 10.08
CA VAL A 188 -1.11 10.53 10.72
C VAL A 188 -1.16 10.76 12.23
N TYR A 189 -1.14 9.69 13.01
CA TYR A 189 -0.99 9.73 14.46
C TYR A 189 0.27 8.95 14.87
N ASP A 190 1.22 9.61 15.55
CA ASP A 190 2.52 9.05 15.93
C ASP A 190 2.60 8.63 17.40
N GLY A 191 1.46 8.37 18.03
CA GLY A 191 1.35 8.03 19.46
C GLY A 191 1.28 9.27 20.37
N ASN A 192 1.60 10.47 19.86
CA ASN A 192 1.61 11.71 20.61
C ASN A 192 0.81 12.83 19.90
N ALA A 193 1.13 13.07 18.64
CA ALA A 193 0.57 14.15 17.83
C ALA A 193 -0.20 13.64 16.63
N VAL A 194 -1.16 14.44 16.18
CA VAL A 194 -1.87 14.22 14.91
C VAL A 194 -1.36 15.21 13.87
N THR A 195 -0.97 14.69 12.72
CA THR A 195 -0.57 15.47 11.55
C THR A 195 -1.54 15.20 10.41
N VAL A 196 -2.05 16.25 9.77
CA VAL A 196 -2.89 16.14 8.58
C VAL A 196 -2.04 16.37 7.35
N LEU A 197 -1.91 15.36 6.50
CA LEU A 197 -1.18 15.43 5.24
C LEU A 197 -2.15 15.70 4.10
N ARG A 198 -1.89 16.75 3.32
CA ARG A 198 -2.69 17.16 2.17
C ARG A 198 -1.85 17.13 0.90
N ALA A 199 -2.44 16.68 -0.19
CA ALA A 199 -1.87 16.75 -1.52
C ALA A 199 -2.97 17.14 -2.51
N GLY A 200 -2.62 17.81 -3.60
CA GLY A 200 -3.58 18.08 -4.67
C GLY A 200 -4.18 16.77 -5.19
N ALA A 201 -5.51 16.71 -5.31
CA ALA A 201 -6.18 15.57 -5.91
C ALA A 201 -5.93 15.55 -7.42
N VAL A 202 -5.50 14.41 -7.93
CA VAL A 202 -5.33 14.20 -9.38
C VAL A 202 -6.58 13.52 -9.91
N ALA A 203 -7.28 14.16 -10.83
CA ALA A 203 -8.41 13.54 -11.53
C ALA A 203 -7.89 12.42 -12.45
N SER A 204 -7.91 11.18 -11.96
CA SER A 204 -7.42 10.01 -12.69
C SER A 204 -8.26 8.79 -12.36
N GLY A 205 -8.57 7.96 -13.39
CA GLY A 205 -9.08 6.61 -13.20
C GLY A 205 -8.00 5.59 -12.84
N ASN A 206 -6.72 5.98 -12.91
CA ASN A 206 -5.57 5.11 -12.69
C ASN A 206 -5.10 5.20 -11.23
N VAL A 207 -5.86 4.59 -10.32
CA VAL A 207 -5.62 4.61 -8.87
C VAL A 207 -5.44 3.20 -8.29
N HIS A 208 -5.51 2.15 -9.13
CA HIS A 208 -5.38 0.78 -8.68
C HIS A 208 -3.97 0.51 -8.15
N GLY A 209 -3.89 0.00 -6.92
CA GLY A 209 -2.64 -0.25 -6.21
C GLY A 209 -2.04 0.96 -5.50
N SER A 210 -2.75 2.10 -5.38
CA SER A 210 -2.26 3.27 -4.64
C SER A 210 -2.00 2.97 -3.16
N GLY A 211 -2.85 2.20 -2.49
CA GLY A 211 -2.64 1.75 -1.10
C GLY A 211 -1.39 0.89 -0.96
N CYS A 212 -1.25 -0.15 -1.81
CA CYS A 212 -0.05 -0.99 -1.85
C CYS A 212 1.21 -0.16 -2.11
N THR A 213 1.15 0.79 -3.06
CA THR A 213 2.27 1.69 -3.38
C THR A 213 2.64 2.57 -2.17
N LEU A 214 1.66 3.11 -1.43
CA LEU A 214 1.93 3.92 -0.24
C LEU A 214 2.63 3.11 0.86
N SER A 215 2.05 1.97 1.24
CA SER A 215 2.61 1.12 2.29
C SER A 215 3.98 0.55 1.92
N ALA A 216 4.21 0.20 0.65
CA ALA A 216 5.50 -0.24 0.15
C ALA A 216 6.55 0.90 0.13
N ALA A 217 6.16 2.12 -0.26
CA ALA A 217 7.06 3.29 -0.22
C ALA A 217 7.48 3.62 1.23
N ILE A 218 6.55 3.55 2.20
CA ILE A 218 6.87 3.70 3.61
C ILE A 218 7.90 2.63 4.02
N ALA A 219 7.67 1.36 3.74
CA ALA A 219 8.59 0.28 4.06
C ALA A 219 9.97 0.46 3.40
N ALA A 220 10.01 0.89 2.13
CA ALA A 220 11.25 1.18 1.43
C ALA A 220 12.06 2.30 2.10
N LEU A 221 11.41 3.39 2.47
CA LEU A 221 12.06 4.52 3.13
C LEU A 221 12.54 4.15 4.55
N LEU A 222 11.76 3.38 5.30
CA LEU A 222 12.18 2.81 6.59
C LEU A 222 13.39 1.88 6.43
N ALA A 223 13.40 1.01 5.40
CA ALA A 223 14.55 0.15 5.12
C ALA A 223 15.84 0.93 4.80
N ARG A 224 15.72 2.17 4.32
CA ARG A 224 16.83 3.11 4.09
C ARG A 224 17.22 3.89 5.34
N GLY A 225 16.50 3.74 6.46
CA GLY A 225 16.76 4.42 7.72
C GLY A 225 16.14 5.82 7.83
N VAL A 226 15.15 6.14 6.99
CA VAL A 226 14.37 7.37 7.11
C VAL A 226 13.42 7.25 8.30
N GLY A 227 13.24 8.33 9.05
CA GLY A 227 12.29 8.36 10.18
C GLY A 227 10.83 8.14 9.76
N PRO A 228 9.96 7.61 10.64
CA PRO A 228 8.62 7.15 10.23
C PRO A 228 7.74 8.27 9.66
N VAL A 229 7.68 9.43 10.28
CA VAL A 229 6.85 10.55 9.78
C VAL A 229 7.39 11.07 8.43
N GLU A 230 8.70 11.19 8.29
CA GLU A 230 9.33 11.62 7.04
C GLU A 230 9.13 10.56 5.93
N ALA A 231 9.18 9.27 6.27
CA ALA A 231 8.88 8.18 5.34
C ALA A 231 7.43 8.24 4.84
N ILE A 232 6.47 8.55 5.72
CA ILE A 232 5.05 8.69 5.36
C ILE A 232 4.84 9.89 4.42
N VAL A 233 5.45 11.04 4.72
CA VAL A 233 5.38 12.24 3.87
C VAL A 233 5.98 11.96 2.49
N GLY A 234 7.17 11.35 2.44
CA GLY A 234 7.81 10.97 1.17
C GLY A 234 7.02 9.96 0.37
N ALA A 235 6.38 8.99 1.03
CA ALA A 235 5.52 8.00 0.39
C ALA A 235 4.26 8.65 -0.21
N LYS A 236 3.61 9.59 0.50
CA LYS A 236 2.46 10.32 -0.03
C LYS A 236 2.82 11.12 -1.27
N ASP A 237 3.95 11.84 -1.26
CA ASP A 237 4.45 12.57 -2.42
C ASP A 237 4.74 11.64 -3.60
N PHE A 238 5.38 10.49 -3.36
CA PHE A 238 5.65 9.48 -4.37
C PHE A 238 4.36 8.97 -5.03
N VAL A 239 3.35 8.60 -4.24
CA VAL A 239 2.06 8.12 -4.75
C VAL A 239 1.36 9.21 -5.56
N SER A 240 1.35 10.46 -5.09
CA SER A 240 0.74 11.58 -5.80
C SER A 240 1.37 11.78 -7.19
N ARG A 241 2.70 11.72 -7.28
CA ARG A 241 3.42 11.79 -8.56
C ARG A 241 3.14 10.58 -9.45
N ALA A 242 3.07 9.37 -8.89
CA ALA A 242 2.78 8.16 -9.65
C ALA A 242 1.35 8.17 -10.24
N ILE A 243 0.36 8.70 -9.52
CA ILE A 243 -1.00 8.91 -10.02
C ILE A 243 -0.98 9.95 -11.14
N ALA A 244 -0.29 11.08 -10.94
CA ALA A 244 -0.19 12.14 -11.96
C ALA A 244 0.49 11.64 -13.24
N GLY A 245 1.57 10.84 -13.11
CA GLY A 245 2.30 10.25 -14.24
C GLY A 245 1.45 9.32 -15.10
N SER A 246 0.54 8.58 -14.47
CA SER A 246 -0.36 7.64 -15.16
C SER A 246 -1.70 8.26 -15.60
N ALA A 247 -1.97 9.53 -15.29
CA ALA A 247 -3.32 10.11 -15.48
C ALA A 247 -3.83 10.00 -16.93
N ALA A 248 -2.95 10.07 -17.92
CA ALA A 248 -3.29 9.94 -19.33
C ALA A 248 -3.30 8.49 -19.87
N TRP A 249 -2.94 7.48 -19.04
CA TRP A 249 -2.89 6.10 -19.48
C TRP A 249 -4.29 5.53 -19.72
N GLN A 250 -4.41 4.71 -20.76
CA GLN A 250 -5.63 3.97 -21.08
C GLN A 250 -5.31 2.46 -21.12
N LEU A 251 -5.01 1.91 -19.93
CA LEU A 251 -4.66 0.51 -19.78
C LEU A 251 -5.83 -0.25 -19.13
N GLY A 252 -6.43 -1.15 -19.90
CA GLY A 252 -7.59 -1.94 -19.46
C GLY A 252 -8.91 -1.18 -19.59
N GLN A 253 -9.96 -1.72 -18.96
CA GLN A 253 -11.34 -1.22 -19.04
C GLN A 253 -11.90 -0.75 -17.67
N GLY A 254 -11.13 -0.90 -16.60
CA GLY A 254 -11.45 -0.50 -15.24
C GLY A 254 -10.41 0.46 -14.68
N HIS A 255 -10.16 0.40 -13.38
CA HIS A 255 -9.15 1.23 -12.73
C HIS A 255 -7.74 0.81 -13.16
N GLY A 256 -7.02 1.73 -13.83
CA GLY A 256 -5.67 1.48 -14.33
C GLY A 256 -4.57 1.59 -13.26
N PRO A 257 -3.33 1.15 -13.61
CA PRO A 257 -2.17 1.18 -12.72
C PRO A 257 -1.56 2.57 -12.55
N LEU A 258 -0.72 2.74 -11.52
CA LEU A 258 0.10 3.91 -11.30
C LEU A 258 1.43 3.85 -12.07
N ASP A 259 1.95 5.00 -12.47
CA ASP A 259 3.32 5.14 -13.04
C ASP A 259 4.38 5.21 -11.91
N ARG A 260 4.70 4.06 -11.31
CA ARG A 260 5.69 3.96 -10.24
C ARG A 260 7.14 4.12 -10.70
N LEU A 261 7.41 3.85 -11.96
CA LEU A 261 8.76 3.86 -12.54
C LEU A 261 9.01 5.05 -13.47
N HIS A 262 8.04 5.97 -13.57
CA HIS A 262 8.07 7.12 -14.49
C HIS A 262 8.36 6.73 -15.95
N VAL A 263 7.83 5.59 -16.39
CA VAL A 263 8.07 5.01 -17.72
C VAL A 263 7.60 5.95 -18.83
N HIS A 264 6.49 6.68 -18.58
CA HIS A 264 5.91 7.58 -19.57
C HIS A 264 6.81 8.81 -19.84
N ALA A 265 7.49 9.32 -18.83
CA ALA A 265 8.43 10.44 -19.00
C ALA A 265 9.62 10.05 -19.92
N ALA A 266 10.09 8.80 -19.82
CA ALA A 266 11.16 8.29 -20.68
C ALA A 266 10.71 8.06 -22.13
N CYS A 267 9.46 7.59 -22.36
CA CYS A 267 8.91 7.40 -23.70
C CYS A 267 8.62 8.72 -24.41
N SER A 268 8.10 9.74 -23.72
CA SER A 268 7.83 11.05 -24.34
C SER A 268 9.11 11.79 -24.74
N ALA A 269 10.20 11.64 -23.98
CA ALA A 269 11.50 12.21 -24.32
C ALA A 269 12.15 11.54 -25.54
N ALA A 270 11.90 10.24 -25.77
CA ALA A 270 12.41 9.51 -26.94
C ALA A 270 11.66 9.85 -28.23
N ASP A 271 10.36 10.12 -28.17
CA ASP A 271 9.54 10.50 -29.33
C ASP A 271 9.87 11.91 -29.87
N ASP A 272 10.27 12.84 -29.00
CA ASP A 272 10.61 14.21 -29.42
C ASP A 272 11.96 14.28 -30.16
N THR A 273 12.90 13.38 -29.86
CA THR A 273 14.19 13.30 -30.59
C THR A 273 14.09 12.68 -31.96
N SER A 274 13.03 11.88 -32.24
CA SER A 274 12.81 11.27 -33.57
C SER A 274 12.11 12.19 -34.59
N ARG A 275 11.48 13.29 -34.12
CA ARG A 275 10.77 14.26 -35.00
C ARG A 275 11.67 15.34 -35.57
N THR A 276 12.86 15.56 -35.03
CA THR A 276 13.74 16.66 -35.50
C THR A 276 14.62 16.29 -36.70
N ASP A 277 14.66 15.03 -37.15
CA ASP A 277 15.61 14.59 -38.19
C ASP A 277 14.97 14.32 -39.57
N LYS A 278 13.72 14.76 -39.81
CA LYS A 278 13.04 14.57 -41.12
C LYS A 278 12.82 15.82 -41.98
N THR A 279 13.44 16.95 -41.65
CA THR A 279 13.26 18.20 -42.46
C THR A 279 14.57 18.78 -42.98
N SER A 280 15.50 17.97 -43.48
CA SER A 280 16.62 18.45 -44.26
C SER A 280 17.05 17.45 -45.33
N ARG A 281 16.23 17.22 -46.36
CA ARG A 281 16.63 16.72 -47.68
C ARG A 281 15.57 17.12 -48.71
N THR A 282 15.73 18.27 -49.30
CA THR A 282 15.37 18.58 -50.67
C THR A 282 16.46 19.44 -51.27
#